data_9037ffd2163374577a43391f5763bc3a
#
_entry.id   9037ffd2163374577a43391f5763bc3a
#
_cell.length_a   1.000
_cell.length_b   1.000
_cell.length_c   1.000
_cell.angle_alpha   90.00
_cell.angle_beta   90.00
_cell.angle_gamma   90.00
#
_symmetry.space_group_name_H-M   'P 1'
#
loop_
_entity.id
_entity.type
_entity.pdbx_description
1 polymer ?
#
loop_
_entity_poly.entity_id
_entity_poly.type
_entity_poly.pdbx_seq_one_letter_code
_entity_poly.pdbx_strand_id
1 'polypeptide(L)'
;MTLLKPNKGLLLVAKPSIIGDVSFNRSVILLAEHTTENGSVGFILNKPLDYTLKDFIPEINSELPVYNGGPVEQDNLYFIHKIPELIPGSVEISQGIFWGGDFKAITKLLTDDKLTQTQIRFFLGYSGWSTQQLSQELELNSWAVTPNDYKNKIIAVSYTHLRAHETQLH
;
A
#
# COMPACT_ATOMS: atom_id res chain seq x y z
N MET A 1 -5.24 27.57 -8.26
CA MET A 1 -5.56 26.19 -7.85
C MET A 1 -4.41 25.63 -7.02
N THR A 2 -4.74 25.12 -5.86
CA THR A 2 -3.71 24.58 -4.96
C THR A 2 -3.50 23.10 -5.26
N LEU A 3 -2.27 22.74 -5.61
CA LEU A 3 -1.93 21.33 -5.80
C LEU A 3 -1.75 20.67 -4.44
N LEU A 4 -2.23 19.42 -4.35
CA LEU A 4 -2.08 18.63 -3.16
C LEU A 4 -0.62 18.15 -3.05
N LYS A 5 -0.01 18.38 -1.90
CA LYS A 5 1.35 17.92 -1.64
C LYS A 5 1.33 16.49 -1.11
N PRO A 6 2.36 15.69 -1.45
CA PRO A 6 2.40 14.31 -0.93
C PRO A 6 2.51 14.31 0.58
N ASN A 7 1.79 13.39 1.21
CA ASN A 7 1.84 13.16 2.65
C ASN A 7 1.30 11.76 2.92
N LYS A 8 1.58 11.23 4.12
CA LYS A 8 1.09 9.91 4.47
C LYS A 8 -0.44 9.89 4.45
N GLY A 9 -0.99 8.81 3.96
CA GLY A 9 -2.44 8.64 3.80
C GLY A 9 -2.98 9.08 2.46
N LEU A 10 -2.21 9.84 1.68
CA LEU A 10 -2.62 10.22 0.33
C LEU A 10 -2.24 9.14 -0.68
N LEU A 11 -2.85 9.20 -1.84
CA LEU A 11 -2.57 8.26 -2.93
C LEU A 11 -1.68 8.91 -3.97
N LEU A 12 -0.76 8.13 -4.52
CA LEU A 12 -0.03 8.49 -5.73
C LEU A 12 -0.57 7.64 -6.86
N VAL A 13 -1.03 8.28 -7.93
CA VAL A 13 -1.56 7.60 -9.09
C VAL A 13 -0.60 7.81 -10.25
N ALA A 14 -0.10 6.71 -10.82
CA ALA A 14 0.84 6.76 -11.92
C ALA A 14 0.17 7.34 -13.16
N LYS A 15 0.81 8.33 -13.77
CA LYS A 15 0.34 8.92 -15.01
C LYS A 15 0.91 8.17 -16.20
N PRO A 16 0.24 8.24 -17.37
CA PRO A 16 0.78 7.59 -18.58
C PRO A 16 2.17 8.07 -18.98
N SER A 17 2.58 9.25 -18.49
CA SER A 17 3.89 9.81 -18.80
C SER A 17 5.02 9.17 -18.01
N ILE A 18 4.72 8.27 -17.05
CA ILE A 18 5.79 7.56 -16.37
C ILE A 18 6.44 6.57 -17.33
N ILE A 19 7.72 6.78 -17.63
CA ILE A 19 8.41 6.06 -18.69
C ILE A 19 9.54 5.23 -18.09
N GLY A 20 9.71 4.01 -18.62
CA GLY A 20 10.84 3.18 -18.31
C GLY A 20 10.74 2.36 -17.04
N ASP A 21 9.75 2.61 -16.19
CA ASP A 21 9.56 1.83 -14.98
C ASP A 21 8.26 1.03 -15.06
N VAL A 22 8.38 -0.18 -15.59
CA VAL A 22 7.26 -1.10 -15.76
C VAL A 22 6.62 -1.43 -14.43
N SER A 23 7.41 -1.42 -13.34
CA SER A 23 6.92 -1.75 -11.99
C SER A 23 5.79 -0.83 -11.54
N PHE A 24 5.80 0.41 -11.98
CA PHE A 24 4.82 1.40 -11.53
C PHE A 24 3.73 1.71 -12.55
N ASN A 25 3.75 1.03 -13.70
CA ASN A 25 2.73 1.29 -14.73
C ASN A 25 1.32 1.07 -14.16
N ARG A 26 0.47 2.10 -14.28
CA ARG A 26 -0.92 2.09 -13.78
C ARG A 26 -1.06 1.81 -12.29
N SER A 27 -0.01 2.11 -11.51
CA SER A 27 -0.05 1.87 -10.07
C SER A 27 -0.82 2.93 -9.33
N VAL A 28 -1.52 2.49 -8.29
CA VAL A 28 -2.11 3.36 -7.26
C VAL A 28 -1.42 3.00 -5.96
N ILE A 29 -0.72 3.97 -5.36
CA ILE A 29 0.12 3.75 -4.19
C ILE A 29 -0.44 4.52 -3.01
N LEU A 30 -0.57 3.84 -1.87
CA LEU A 30 -0.88 4.48 -0.59
C LEU A 30 0.43 4.86 0.09
N LEU A 31 0.62 6.15 0.36
CA LEU A 31 1.80 6.61 1.10
C LEU A 31 1.64 6.27 2.57
N ALA A 32 2.52 5.42 3.08
CA ALA A 32 2.53 4.99 4.48
C ALA A 32 3.42 5.89 5.34
N GLU A 33 4.49 6.41 4.76
CA GLU A 33 5.39 7.36 5.41
C GLU A 33 5.80 8.43 4.42
N HIS A 34 5.97 9.64 4.92
CA HIS A 34 6.49 10.74 4.12
C HIS A 34 7.12 11.77 5.05
N THR A 35 8.43 11.92 4.97
CA THR A 35 9.15 12.94 5.73
C THR A 35 10.16 13.63 4.83
N THR A 36 10.49 14.86 5.17
CA THR A 36 11.52 15.60 4.45
C THR A 36 12.92 15.08 4.75
N GLU A 37 13.07 14.32 5.83
CA GLU A 37 14.37 13.81 6.28
C GLU A 37 14.66 12.40 5.79
N ASN A 38 13.65 11.52 5.79
CA ASN A 38 13.85 10.10 5.53
C ASN A 38 13.26 9.61 4.21
N GLY A 39 12.56 10.49 3.48
CA GLY A 39 11.92 10.11 2.22
C GLY A 39 10.53 9.54 2.42
N SER A 40 10.10 8.72 1.46
CA SER A 40 8.74 8.21 1.42
C SER A 40 8.70 6.71 1.24
N VAL A 41 7.71 6.08 1.86
CA VAL A 41 7.40 4.66 1.72
C VAL A 41 5.92 4.53 1.38
N GLY A 42 5.61 3.69 0.40
CA GLY A 42 4.23 3.42 0.03
C GLY A 42 4.04 2.00 -0.45
N PHE A 43 2.79 1.60 -0.59
CA PHE A 43 2.43 0.27 -1.07
C PHE A 43 1.52 0.38 -2.28
N ILE A 44 1.87 -0.36 -3.34
CA ILE A 44 1.01 -0.44 -4.52
C ILE A 44 -0.23 -1.25 -4.13
N LEU A 45 -1.41 -0.67 -4.31
CA LEU A 45 -2.66 -1.29 -3.88
C LEU A 45 -3.30 -2.19 -4.93
N ASN A 46 -2.97 -2.00 -6.20
CA ASN A 46 -3.71 -2.59 -7.31
C ASN A 46 -2.90 -3.59 -8.15
N LYS A 47 -1.93 -4.26 -7.55
CA LYS A 47 -1.12 -5.26 -8.24
C LYS A 47 -1.20 -6.60 -7.50
N PRO A 48 -2.31 -7.35 -7.66
CA PRO A 48 -2.41 -8.65 -6.99
C PRO A 48 -1.42 -9.65 -7.57
N LEU A 49 -0.91 -10.52 -6.71
CA LEU A 49 -0.07 -11.64 -7.12
C LEU A 49 -0.94 -12.89 -7.24
N ASP A 50 -0.43 -13.90 -7.95
CA ASP A 50 -1.12 -15.18 -8.09
C ASP A 50 -0.89 -16.10 -6.89
N TYR A 51 -0.49 -15.52 -5.76
CA TYR A 51 -0.14 -16.24 -4.54
C TYR A 51 -1.08 -15.83 -3.41
N THR A 52 -1.21 -16.73 -2.44
CA THR A 52 -1.90 -16.44 -1.20
C THR A 52 -0.90 -16.50 -0.06
N LEU A 53 -1.34 -16.11 1.13
CA LEU A 53 -0.45 -16.03 2.29
C LEU A 53 0.18 -17.39 2.64
N LYS A 54 -0.56 -18.50 2.44
CA LYS A 54 -0.04 -19.84 2.73
C LYS A 54 1.15 -20.23 1.83
N ASP A 55 1.28 -19.60 0.67
CA ASP A 55 2.42 -19.86 -0.22
C ASP A 55 3.72 -19.32 0.37
N PHE A 56 3.65 -18.32 1.24
CA PHE A 56 4.81 -17.71 1.89
C PHE A 56 4.98 -18.22 3.32
N ILE A 57 3.89 -18.52 4.01
CA ILE A 57 3.90 -19.00 5.38
C ILE A 57 3.00 -20.25 5.46
N PRO A 58 3.52 -21.43 5.02
CA PRO A 58 2.67 -22.62 4.94
C PRO A 58 2.06 -23.05 6.27
N GLU A 59 2.72 -22.75 7.38
CA GLU A 59 2.24 -23.12 8.72
C GLU A 59 0.91 -22.47 9.06
N ILE A 60 0.61 -21.33 8.47
CA ILE A 60 -0.61 -20.58 8.78
C ILE A 60 -1.81 -21.06 7.97
N ASN A 61 -1.58 -21.60 6.79
CA ASN A 61 -2.63 -22.12 5.90
C ASN A 61 -3.74 -21.12 5.59
N SER A 62 -3.37 -19.83 5.39
CA SER A 62 -4.31 -18.79 5.07
C SER A 62 -4.37 -18.56 3.56
N GLU A 63 -5.58 -18.37 3.03
CA GLU A 63 -5.79 -18.09 1.61
C GLU A 63 -5.99 -16.60 1.33
N LEU A 64 -5.64 -15.73 2.29
CA LEU A 64 -5.71 -14.30 2.05
C LEU A 64 -4.77 -13.90 0.91
N PRO A 65 -5.23 -13.01 0.01
CA PRO A 65 -4.42 -12.63 -1.14
C PRO A 65 -3.21 -11.79 -0.72
N VAL A 66 -2.16 -11.86 -1.52
CA VAL A 66 -0.95 -11.07 -1.34
C VAL A 66 -0.75 -10.21 -2.60
N TYR A 67 -0.41 -8.95 -2.39
CA TYR A 67 -0.22 -7.98 -3.46
C TYR A 67 1.26 -7.64 -3.60
N ASN A 68 1.67 -7.21 -4.79
CA ASN A 68 3.00 -6.66 -5.00
C ASN A 68 2.99 -5.21 -4.52
N GLY A 69 3.64 -4.95 -3.39
CA GLY A 69 3.67 -3.60 -2.80
C GLY A 69 4.70 -2.66 -3.41
N GLY A 70 5.64 -3.18 -4.17
CA GLY A 70 6.67 -2.38 -4.83
C GLY A 70 7.96 -3.14 -5.05
N PRO A 71 8.95 -2.50 -5.69
CA PRO A 71 10.19 -3.16 -6.10
C PRO A 71 11.25 -3.27 -5.02
N VAL A 72 11.03 -2.68 -3.82
CA VAL A 72 12.03 -2.70 -2.75
C VAL A 72 11.74 -3.84 -1.79
N GLU A 73 12.78 -4.59 -1.43
CA GLU A 73 12.71 -5.70 -0.45
C GLU A 73 11.56 -6.66 -0.74
N GLN A 74 11.50 -7.17 -1.96
CA GLN A 74 10.41 -8.02 -2.42
C GLN A 74 10.33 -9.39 -1.75
N ASP A 75 11.31 -9.74 -0.94
CA ASP A 75 11.29 -10.96 -0.14
C ASP A 75 10.60 -10.77 1.20
N ASN A 76 10.26 -9.54 1.55
CA ASN A 76 9.68 -9.23 2.84
C ASN A 76 8.18 -8.99 2.73
N LEU A 77 7.45 -9.46 3.73
CA LEU A 77 6.01 -9.32 3.83
C LEU A 77 5.66 -8.10 4.67
N TYR A 78 4.81 -7.23 4.12
CA TYR A 78 4.30 -6.05 4.80
C TYR A 78 2.79 -6.11 4.82
N PHE A 79 2.14 -5.29 5.67
CA PHE A 79 0.69 -5.29 5.74
C PHE A 79 0.15 -3.96 6.23
N ILE A 80 -1.05 -3.63 5.76
CA ILE A 80 -1.86 -2.53 6.27
C ILE A 80 -3.15 -3.11 6.84
N HIS A 81 -3.73 -2.43 7.85
CA HIS A 81 -4.93 -2.95 8.51
C HIS A 81 -5.71 -1.81 9.20
N LYS A 82 -6.87 -2.17 9.73
CA LYS A 82 -7.72 -1.23 10.46
C LYS A 82 -8.10 -1.74 11.86
N ILE A 83 -7.24 -2.61 12.43
CA ILE A 83 -7.51 -3.26 13.72
C ILE A 83 -6.34 -3.09 14.69
N PRO A 84 -5.94 -1.84 15.01
CA PRO A 84 -4.76 -1.61 15.85
C PRO A 84 -4.91 -2.17 17.26
N GLU A 85 -6.14 -2.33 17.75
CA GLU A 85 -6.40 -2.90 19.06
C GLU A 85 -6.01 -4.38 19.15
N LEU A 86 -5.91 -5.07 18.00
CA LEU A 86 -5.53 -6.47 17.94
C LEU A 86 -4.07 -6.67 17.54
N ILE A 87 -3.41 -5.64 17.03
CA ILE A 87 -2.03 -5.74 16.52
C ILE A 87 -1.16 -4.70 17.22
N PRO A 88 -0.53 -5.06 18.35
CA PRO A 88 0.33 -4.12 19.07
C PRO A 88 1.49 -3.63 18.21
N GLY A 89 1.90 -2.40 18.41
CA GLY A 89 3.05 -1.81 17.72
C GLY A 89 2.77 -1.31 16.33
N SER A 90 1.51 -1.35 15.88
CA SER A 90 1.16 -0.79 14.58
C SER A 90 1.21 0.74 14.61
N VAL A 91 1.49 1.34 13.46
CA VAL A 91 1.66 2.79 13.31
C VAL A 91 0.55 3.34 12.43
N GLU A 92 -0.12 4.37 12.90
CA GLU A 92 -1.19 4.97 12.13
C GLU A 92 -0.64 5.72 10.92
N ILE A 93 -1.23 5.43 9.76
CA ILE A 93 -0.97 6.18 8.53
C ILE A 93 -1.88 7.40 8.52
N SER A 94 -3.20 7.19 8.46
CA SER A 94 -4.22 8.22 8.58
C SER A 94 -5.61 7.58 8.51
N GLN A 95 -6.62 8.26 9.02
CA GLN A 95 -8.03 7.92 8.81
C GLN A 95 -8.39 6.48 9.16
N GLY A 96 -7.75 5.94 10.19
CA GLY A 96 -8.04 4.58 10.64
C GLY A 96 -7.29 3.50 9.88
N ILE A 97 -6.30 3.86 9.08
CA ILE A 97 -5.40 2.91 8.41
C ILE A 97 -4.10 2.86 9.19
N PHE A 98 -3.65 1.65 9.49
CA PHE A 98 -2.42 1.39 10.23
C PHE A 98 -1.53 0.46 9.41
N TRP A 99 -0.24 0.45 9.70
CA TRP A 99 0.66 -0.51 9.07
C TRP A 99 1.65 -1.06 10.08
N GLY A 100 2.14 -2.27 9.80
CA GLY A 100 3.11 -2.93 10.66
C GLY A 100 2.51 -3.39 11.97
N GLY A 101 3.39 -3.75 12.90
CA GLY A 101 3.02 -4.24 14.21
C GLY A 101 3.52 -5.64 14.46
N ASP A 102 3.09 -6.21 15.58
CA ASP A 102 3.55 -7.52 16.03
C ASP A 102 3.02 -8.64 15.13
N PHE A 103 3.92 -9.27 14.38
CA PHE A 103 3.55 -10.35 13.47
C PHE A 103 3.08 -11.59 14.22
N LYS A 104 3.50 -11.79 15.46
CA LYS A 104 3.01 -12.91 16.28
C LYS A 104 1.51 -12.79 16.55
N ALA A 105 1.04 -11.57 16.77
CA ALA A 105 -0.38 -11.32 16.94
C ALA A 105 -1.16 -11.66 15.67
N ILE A 106 -0.61 -11.31 14.51
CA ILE A 106 -1.21 -11.64 13.22
C ILE A 106 -1.25 -13.15 13.01
N THR A 107 -0.15 -13.85 13.31
CA THR A 107 -0.08 -15.30 13.20
C THR A 107 -1.19 -15.97 14.03
N LYS A 108 -1.39 -15.50 15.26
CA LYS A 108 -2.42 -16.04 16.11
C LYS A 108 -3.83 -15.79 15.55
N LEU A 109 -4.08 -14.58 15.08
CA LEU A 109 -5.38 -14.24 14.50
C LEU A 109 -5.67 -15.06 13.26
N LEU A 110 -4.67 -15.31 12.43
CA LEU A 110 -4.81 -16.13 11.23
C LEU A 110 -5.05 -17.59 11.59
N THR A 111 -4.34 -18.12 12.59
CA THR A 111 -4.52 -19.49 13.06
C THR A 111 -5.93 -19.71 13.59
N ASP A 112 -6.48 -18.69 14.28
CA ASP A 112 -7.83 -18.72 14.83
C ASP A 112 -8.92 -18.35 13.81
N ASP A 113 -8.52 -18.11 12.56
CA ASP A 113 -9.42 -17.73 11.45
C ASP A 113 -10.23 -16.46 11.77
N LYS A 114 -9.54 -15.47 12.36
CA LYS A 114 -10.20 -14.22 12.79
C LYS A 114 -9.85 -13.02 11.93
N LEU A 115 -9.12 -13.21 10.85
CA LEU A 115 -8.78 -12.12 9.93
C LEU A 115 -9.43 -12.35 8.57
N THR A 116 -9.99 -11.28 8.01
CA THR A 116 -10.58 -11.28 6.68
C THR A 116 -9.90 -10.23 5.80
N GLN A 117 -10.09 -10.35 4.49
CA GLN A 117 -9.52 -9.39 3.55
C GLN A 117 -10.13 -8.00 3.67
N THR A 118 -11.21 -7.83 4.42
CA THR A 118 -11.77 -6.51 4.69
C THR A 118 -11.03 -5.78 5.80
N GLN A 119 -10.24 -6.49 6.60
CA GLN A 119 -9.55 -5.94 7.76
C GLN A 119 -8.07 -5.70 7.53
N ILE A 120 -7.44 -6.49 6.65
CA ILE A 120 -6.00 -6.49 6.46
C ILE A 120 -5.65 -6.79 5.01
N ARG A 121 -4.57 -6.19 4.51
CA ARG A 121 -4.03 -6.47 3.19
C ARG A 121 -2.53 -6.68 3.29
N PHE A 122 -2.05 -7.76 2.67
CA PHE A 122 -0.64 -8.14 2.70
C PHE A 122 0.05 -7.76 1.39
N PHE A 123 1.32 -7.38 1.51
CA PHE A 123 2.16 -6.98 0.38
C PHE A 123 3.52 -7.66 0.44
N LEU A 124 4.05 -8.03 -0.72
CA LEU A 124 5.47 -8.31 -0.86
C LEU A 124 6.15 -7.05 -1.36
N GLY A 125 7.17 -6.62 -0.64
CA GLY A 125 7.91 -5.42 -1.00
C GLY A 125 7.15 -4.13 -0.74
N TYR A 126 7.83 -3.03 -1.02
CA TYR A 126 7.26 -1.70 -0.89
C TYR A 126 7.84 -0.78 -1.96
N SER A 127 7.25 0.40 -2.11
CA SER A 127 7.73 1.45 -2.99
C SER A 127 8.41 2.52 -2.14
N GLY A 128 9.60 2.95 -2.56
CA GLY A 128 10.37 3.91 -1.79
C GLY A 128 10.89 5.05 -2.64
N TRP A 129 11.00 6.21 -2.03
CA TRP A 129 11.56 7.41 -2.64
C TRP A 129 12.51 8.09 -1.66
N SER A 130 13.67 8.52 -2.16
CA SER A 130 14.56 9.37 -1.37
C SER A 130 13.91 10.74 -1.13
N THR A 131 14.53 11.55 -0.27
CA THR A 131 13.97 12.83 0.15
C THR A 131 13.64 13.77 -1.01
N GLN A 132 14.35 13.68 -2.13
CA GLN A 132 14.15 14.56 -3.28
C GLN A 132 13.53 13.85 -4.48
N GLN A 133 13.58 12.53 -4.50
CA GLN A 133 13.18 11.76 -5.67
C GLN A 133 11.69 11.95 -5.99
N LEU A 134 10.84 11.89 -4.99
CA LEU A 134 9.40 12.03 -5.21
C LEU A 134 9.07 13.43 -5.74
N SER A 135 9.69 14.47 -5.19
CA SER A 135 9.50 15.83 -5.67
C SER A 135 9.89 15.96 -7.13
N GLN A 136 11.00 15.36 -7.52
CA GLN A 136 11.46 15.39 -8.91
C GLN A 136 10.49 14.68 -9.84
N GLU A 137 9.97 13.51 -9.42
CA GLU A 137 9.02 12.76 -10.22
C GLU A 137 7.69 13.48 -10.35
N LEU A 138 7.27 14.21 -9.32
CA LEU A 138 6.08 15.05 -9.38
C LEU A 138 6.27 16.20 -10.36
N GLU A 139 7.44 16.82 -10.38
CA GLU A 139 7.77 17.88 -11.35
C GLU A 139 7.75 17.36 -12.78
N LEU A 140 8.17 16.11 -12.99
CA LEU A 140 8.13 15.44 -14.29
C LEU A 140 6.75 14.92 -14.64
N ASN A 141 5.77 15.14 -13.78
CA ASN A 141 4.39 14.74 -14.02
C ASN A 141 4.20 13.21 -14.08
N SER A 142 5.06 12.47 -13.38
CA SER A 142 4.99 11.00 -13.34
C SER A 142 3.85 10.50 -12.45
N TRP A 143 3.48 11.28 -11.44
CA TRP A 143 2.47 10.92 -10.45
C TRP A 143 1.47 12.05 -10.26
N ALA A 144 0.23 11.69 -9.97
CA ALA A 144 -0.78 12.60 -9.45
C ALA A 144 -0.99 12.27 -7.96
N VAL A 145 -1.02 13.31 -7.13
CA VAL A 145 -1.34 13.16 -5.71
C VAL A 145 -2.83 13.39 -5.53
N THR A 146 -3.51 12.44 -4.91
CA THR A 146 -4.96 12.52 -4.72
C THR A 146 -5.34 12.10 -3.31
N PRO A 147 -6.44 12.64 -2.75
CA PRO A 147 -6.91 12.18 -1.44
C PRO A 147 -7.42 10.75 -1.50
N ASN A 148 -7.34 10.06 -0.37
CA ASN A 148 -7.93 8.74 -0.24
C ASN A 148 -9.37 8.88 0.23
N ASP A 149 -10.29 8.96 -0.70
CA ASP A 149 -11.72 9.11 -0.39
C ASP A 149 -12.34 7.84 0.19
N TYR A 150 -11.68 6.71 0.02
CA TYR A 150 -12.14 5.44 0.59
C TYR A 150 -11.86 5.34 2.09
N LYS A 151 -10.92 6.16 2.61
CA LYS A 151 -10.48 6.09 4.00
C LYS A 151 -10.03 4.66 4.32
N ASN A 152 -10.37 4.12 5.50
CA ASN A 152 -9.93 2.77 5.85
C ASN A 152 -10.65 1.67 5.05
N LYS A 153 -11.68 2.00 4.29
CA LYS A 153 -12.33 1.05 3.39
C LYS A 153 -11.43 0.66 2.22
N ILE A 154 -10.37 1.43 1.97
CA ILE A 154 -9.46 1.14 0.85
C ILE A 154 -8.79 -0.23 1.00
N ILE A 155 -8.70 -0.75 2.23
CA ILE A 155 -8.13 -2.08 2.49
C ILE A 155 -8.92 -3.16 1.75
N ALA A 156 -10.24 -2.98 1.61
CA ALA A 156 -11.12 -3.95 0.97
C ALA A 156 -11.47 -3.60 -0.47
N VAL A 157 -11.03 -2.44 -0.98
CA VAL A 157 -11.37 -2.01 -2.35
C VAL A 157 -10.65 -2.89 -3.37
N SER A 158 -11.39 -3.41 -4.36
CA SER A 158 -10.80 -4.23 -5.40
C SER A 158 -9.87 -3.40 -6.30
N TYR A 159 -8.88 -4.07 -6.89
CA TYR A 159 -7.96 -3.38 -7.80
C TYR A 159 -8.68 -2.79 -9.01
N THR A 160 -9.81 -3.38 -9.41
CA THR A 160 -10.61 -2.88 -10.52
C THR A 160 -11.16 -1.49 -10.23
N HIS A 161 -11.66 -1.26 -9.02
CA HIS A 161 -12.13 0.04 -8.60
C HIS A 161 -10.99 1.06 -8.52
N LEU A 162 -9.83 0.64 -8.05
CA LEU A 162 -8.67 1.52 -7.97
C LEU A 162 -8.19 1.93 -9.36
N ARG A 163 -8.25 1.03 -10.34
CA ARG A 163 -7.91 1.35 -11.72
C ARG A 163 -8.90 2.32 -12.34
N ALA A 164 -10.18 2.19 -12.01
CA ALA A 164 -11.19 3.15 -12.46
C ALA A 164 -10.91 4.54 -11.89
N HIS A 165 -10.49 4.60 -10.63
CA HIS A 165 -10.11 5.87 -9.99
C HIS A 165 -8.92 6.50 -10.71
N GLU A 166 -7.91 5.70 -11.06
CA GLU A 166 -6.76 6.14 -11.86
C GLU A 166 -7.23 6.77 -13.17
N THR A 167 -8.14 6.09 -13.87
CA THR A 167 -8.66 6.56 -15.14
C THR A 167 -9.33 7.93 -15.05
N GLN A 168 -10.00 8.21 -13.97
CA GLN A 168 -10.70 9.48 -13.77
C GLN A 168 -9.76 10.67 -13.63
N LEU A 169 -8.48 10.43 -13.38
CA LEU A 169 -7.49 11.49 -13.22
C LEU A 169 -6.87 11.93 -14.55
N HIS A 170 -7.24 11.31 -15.64
CA HIS A 170 -6.72 11.62 -16.99
C HIS A 170 -7.76 12.39 -17.84
#